data_e92fc9b5b955f7be887563b8eaa627da
#
_entry.id   e92fc9b5b955f7be887563b8eaa627da
#
_cell.length_a   1.000
_cell.length_b   1.000
_cell.length_c   1.000
_cell.angle_alpha   90.00
_cell.angle_beta   90.00
_cell.angle_gamma   90.00
#
_symmetry.space_group_name_H-M   'P 1'
#
loop_
_entity.id
_entity.type
_entity.pdbx_description
1 polymer ?
#
loop_
_entity_poly.entity_id
_entity_poly.type
_entity_poly.pdbx_seq_one_letter_code
_entity_poly.pdbx_strand_id
1 'polypeptide(L)'
;VALAGVLAASMMFTGCSKKEEAKSEGEIPKTIVVGTNAEFPPFEYVNDDKEIDGFDMAVMKEIGKRLDCKVKIKNMEFKSLIGAMESKNLDVIAAGMTVTDERKEAVDFTDSYYTSNQYIIVKEDSKVKKISDLDGKTIAVQEGTTGDLVASGDYDSVKDAKVKRFKKGVDAVMDLKKGGSDAVIIDANPAQEFVKANEGLRLIKDQSSKEYYAFAIQKGNKKLQKAINKELEAMKKDGTFDKLIKKYI
;
A
#
# COMPACT_ATOMS: atom_id res chain seq x y z
N VAL A 1 56.29 -60.52 -35.85
CA VAL A 1 56.54 -59.56 -34.78
C VAL A 1 55.56 -58.44 -34.95
N ALA A 2 54.48 -58.46 -34.19
CA ALA A 2 53.43 -57.41 -34.14
C ALA A 2 53.17 -57.04 -32.68
N LEU A 3 53.46 -55.83 -32.28
CA LEU A 3 53.07 -55.25 -30.99
C LEU A 3 51.68 -54.70 -31.10
N ALA A 4 50.78 -55.21 -30.25
CA ALA A 4 49.46 -54.65 -30.03
C ALA A 4 49.52 -53.65 -28.85
N GLY A 5 49.25 -52.37 -29.14
CA GLY A 5 49.10 -51.33 -28.11
C GLY A 5 47.63 -51.27 -27.66
N VAL A 6 47.41 -51.46 -26.36
CA VAL A 6 46.13 -51.29 -25.73
C VAL A 6 45.97 -49.84 -25.30
N LEU A 7 45.05 -49.08 -25.93
CA LEU A 7 44.67 -47.76 -25.48
C LEU A 7 43.56 -47.93 -24.42
N ALA A 8 43.85 -47.57 -23.16
CA ALA A 8 42.88 -47.40 -22.10
C ALA A 8 42.22 -46.01 -22.20
N ALA A 9 40.96 -45.97 -22.58
CA ALA A 9 40.12 -44.77 -22.55
C ALA A 9 39.64 -44.51 -21.15
N SER A 10 40.19 -43.53 -20.46
CA SER A 10 39.69 -43.02 -19.19
C SER A 10 38.50 -42.09 -19.45
N MET A 11 37.28 -42.54 -19.17
CA MET A 11 36.08 -41.72 -19.15
C MET A 11 36.14 -40.82 -17.90
N MET A 12 36.40 -39.52 -18.09
CA MET A 12 36.17 -38.50 -17.07
C MET A 12 34.67 -38.25 -17.01
N PHE A 13 34.03 -38.69 -15.95
CA PHE A 13 32.70 -38.24 -15.56
C PHE A 13 32.82 -36.80 -15.07
N THR A 14 32.50 -35.82 -15.91
CA THR A 14 32.26 -34.46 -15.52
C THR A 14 30.88 -34.41 -14.84
N GLY A 15 30.86 -34.47 -13.51
CA GLY A 15 29.70 -34.20 -12.71
C GLY A 15 29.30 -32.74 -12.90
N CYS A 16 28.22 -32.47 -13.66
CA CYS A 16 27.53 -31.18 -13.63
C CYS A 16 26.91 -30.99 -12.26
N SER A 17 27.69 -30.39 -11.37
CA SER A 17 27.14 -29.80 -10.15
C SER A 17 26.23 -28.65 -10.59
N LYS A 18 24.92 -28.83 -10.58
CA LYS A 18 23.98 -27.72 -10.61
C LYS A 18 24.29 -26.86 -9.39
N LYS A 19 25.05 -25.76 -9.59
CA LYS A 19 25.03 -24.64 -8.68
C LYS A 19 23.56 -24.19 -8.62
N GLU A 20 22.87 -24.43 -7.52
CA GLU A 20 21.70 -23.63 -7.18
C GLU A 20 22.16 -22.18 -7.18
N GLU A 21 21.72 -21.42 -8.19
CA GLU A 21 21.85 -19.98 -8.17
C GLU A 21 21.15 -19.50 -6.92
N ALA A 22 21.94 -19.08 -5.94
CA ALA A 22 21.42 -18.38 -4.77
C ALA A 22 20.61 -17.20 -5.31
N LYS A 23 19.26 -17.25 -5.16
CA LYS A 23 18.39 -16.14 -5.54
C LYS A 23 18.96 -14.88 -4.90
N SER A 24 19.35 -13.90 -5.71
CA SER A 24 19.84 -12.62 -5.23
C SER A 24 18.85 -12.06 -4.23
N GLU A 25 19.30 -11.76 -2.99
CA GLU A 25 18.43 -11.17 -1.95
C GLU A 25 18.01 -9.72 -2.28
N GLY A 26 18.30 -9.24 -3.48
CA GLY A 26 18.09 -7.88 -3.92
C GLY A 26 19.19 -6.93 -3.42
N GLU A 27 18.95 -5.64 -3.51
CA GLU A 27 19.90 -4.60 -3.11
C GLU A 27 19.21 -3.42 -2.43
N ILE A 28 19.99 -2.59 -1.76
CA ILE A 28 19.54 -1.28 -1.27
C ILE A 28 20.06 -0.25 -2.29
N PRO A 29 19.15 0.42 -3.04
CA PRO A 29 19.56 1.37 -4.07
C PRO A 29 20.03 2.69 -3.45
N LYS A 30 21.00 3.39 -4.08
CA LYS A 30 21.42 4.73 -3.67
C LYS A 30 20.28 5.77 -3.73
N THR A 31 19.29 5.53 -4.58
CA THR A 31 18.08 6.33 -4.68
C THR A 31 16.88 5.38 -4.59
N ILE A 32 16.13 5.47 -3.51
CA ILE A 32 14.88 4.71 -3.32
C ILE A 32 13.77 5.46 -4.04
N VAL A 33 13.19 4.83 -5.07
CA VAL A 33 12.04 5.37 -5.80
C VAL A 33 10.76 4.92 -5.09
N VAL A 34 10.07 5.88 -4.47
CA VAL A 34 8.85 5.65 -3.68
C VAL A 34 7.62 6.02 -4.52
N GLY A 35 6.75 5.05 -4.75
CA GLY A 35 5.43 5.27 -5.34
C GLY A 35 4.41 5.63 -4.26
N THR A 36 3.54 6.60 -4.54
CA THR A 36 2.47 7.02 -3.65
C THR A 36 1.26 7.49 -4.45
N ASN A 37 0.12 7.69 -3.76
CA ASN A 37 -1.04 8.38 -4.29
C ASN A 37 -1.42 9.54 -3.36
N ALA A 38 -0.89 10.74 -3.64
CA ALA A 38 -0.95 11.90 -2.76
C ALA A 38 -2.35 12.55 -2.70
N GLU A 39 -3.37 11.74 -2.42
CA GLU A 39 -4.79 12.08 -2.30
C GLU A 39 -5.41 11.44 -1.04
N PHE A 40 -4.57 11.04 -0.07
CA PHE A 40 -4.96 10.24 1.08
C PHE A 40 -4.46 10.83 2.41
N PRO A 41 -4.95 12.04 2.78
CA PRO A 41 -4.56 12.68 4.04
C PRO A 41 -4.99 11.85 5.26
N PRO A 42 -4.18 11.82 6.34
CA PRO A 42 -2.93 12.54 6.55
C PRO A 42 -1.67 11.76 6.16
N PHE A 43 -1.78 10.61 5.48
CA PHE A 43 -0.65 9.73 5.15
C PHE A 43 0.18 10.25 3.97
N GLU A 44 -0.48 10.63 2.88
CA GLU A 44 0.11 11.24 1.70
C GLU A 44 -0.89 12.21 1.04
N TYR A 45 -0.45 13.43 0.83
CA TYR A 45 -1.26 14.48 0.22
C TYR A 45 -0.37 15.55 -0.41
N VAL A 46 -0.97 16.39 -1.24
CA VAL A 46 -0.30 17.59 -1.74
C VAL A 46 -0.61 18.73 -0.77
N ASN A 47 0.43 19.31 -0.16
CA ASN A 47 0.32 20.42 0.78
C ASN A 47 0.08 21.77 0.08
N ASP A 48 -0.05 22.84 0.85
CA ASP A 48 -0.29 24.21 0.34
C ASP A 48 0.86 24.73 -0.54
N ASP A 49 2.09 24.26 -0.30
CA ASP A 49 3.28 24.56 -1.10
C ASP A 49 3.37 23.72 -2.39
N LYS A 50 2.34 22.92 -2.68
CA LYS A 50 2.26 21.99 -3.81
C LYS A 50 3.31 20.88 -3.78
N GLU A 51 3.83 20.58 -2.62
CA GLU A 51 4.74 19.48 -2.37
C GLU A 51 3.98 18.25 -1.86
N ILE A 52 4.50 17.06 -2.17
CA ILE A 52 3.95 15.79 -1.62
C ILE A 52 4.48 15.64 -0.20
N ASP A 53 3.56 15.65 0.78
CA ASP A 53 3.82 15.55 2.21
C ASP A 53 2.85 14.51 2.83
N GLY A 54 2.98 14.33 4.15
CA GLY A 54 2.18 13.41 4.93
C GLY A 54 3.02 12.42 5.73
N PHE A 55 2.35 11.62 6.54
CA PHE A 55 3.00 10.71 7.46
C PHE A 55 3.91 9.71 6.74
N ASP A 56 3.40 9.01 5.72
CA ASP A 56 4.17 8.02 4.96
C ASP A 56 5.39 8.63 4.28
N MET A 57 5.21 9.84 3.73
CA MET A 57 6.31 10.57 3.09
C MET A 57 7.39 10.97 4.08
N ALA A 58 6.99 11.41 5.27
CA ALA A 58 7.92 11.80 6.32
C ALA A 58 8.70 10.59 6.86
N VAL A 59 8.02 9.44 7.06
CA VAL A 59 8.67 8.19 7.47
C VAL A 59 9.67 7.74 6.40
N MET A 60 9.30 7.74 5.12
CA MET A 60 10.21 7.32 4.05
C MET A 60 11.40 8.25 3.86
N LYS A 61 11.20 9.57 4.00
CA LYS A 61 12.31 10.55 3.96
C LYS A 61 13.30 10.31 5.11
N GLU A 62 12.80 10.04 6.34
CA GLU A 62 13.67 9.74 7.48
C GLU A 62 14.40 8.39 7.32
N ILE A 63 13.73 7.36 6.81
CA ILE A 63 14.36 6.07 6.48
C ILE A 63 15.48 6.28 5.45
N GLY A 64 15.21 7.02 4.37
CA GLY A 64 16.23 7.33 3.36
C GLY A 64 17.46 8.00 3.96
N LYS A 65 17.25 9.00 4.83
CA LYS A 65 18.33 9.69 5.55
C LYS A 65 19.17 8.72 6.40
N ARG A 66 18.54 7.80 7.13
CA ARG A 66 19.23 6.81 8.00
C ARG A 66 20.00 5.78 7.20
N LEU A 67 19.52 5.43 6.01
CA LEU A 67 20.18 4.49 5.10
C LEU A 67 21.20 5.15 4.16
N ASP A 68 21.43 6.46 4.28
CA ASP A 68 22.26 7.26 3.36
C ASP A 68 21.81 7.10 1.88
N CYS A 69 20.49 7.08 1.68
CA CYS A 69 19.85 6.95 0.37
C CYS A 69 19.04 8.21 0.04
N LYS A 70 19.05 8.61 -1.23
CA LYS A 70 18.10 9.62 -1.71
C LYS A 70 16.71 9.00 -1.83
N VAL A 71 15.67 9.77 -1.52
CA VAL A 71 14.27 9.39 -1.73
C VAL A 71 13.70 10.20 -2.88
N LYS A 72 13.19 9.51 -3.90
CA LYS A 72 12.49 10.12 -5.04
C LYS A 72 11.04 9.67 -5.02
N ILE A 73 10.11 10.60 -4.81
CA ILE A 73 8.68 10.31 -4.76
C ILE A 73 8.08 10.39 -6.16
N LYS A 74 7.26 9.41 -6.53
CA LYS A 74 6.43 9.38 -7.75
C LYS A 74 4.97 9.28 -7.36
N ASN A 75 4.18 10.30 -7.74
CA ASN A 75 2.73 10.30 -7.56
C ASN A 75 2.03 9.63 -8.75
N MET A 76 1.10 8.72 -8.47
CA MET A 76 0.30 8.05 -9.49
C MET A 76 -1.02 7.52 -8.88
N GLU A 77 -1.93 7.02 -9.73
CA GLU A 77 -3.17 6.40 -9.28
C GLU A 77 -2.88 5.18 -8.39
N PHE A 78 -3.61 5.03 -7.28
CA PHE A 78 -3.41 3.95 -6.30
C PHE A 78 -3.42 2.57 -6.96
N LYS A 79 -4.41 2.30 -7.81
CA LYS A 79 -4.53 1.04 -8.56
C LYS A 79 -3.29 0.70 -9.39
N SER A 80 -2.54 1.71 -9.84
CA SER A 80 -1.38 1.52 -10.73
C SER A 80 -0.08 1.21 -9.98
N LEU A 81 -0.05 1.38 -8.65
CA LEU A 81 1.19 1.29 -7.86
C LEU A 81 1.85 -0.09 -7.93
N ILE A 82 1.08 -1.16 -7.74
CA ILE A 82 1.61 -2.53 -7.75
C ILE A 82 2.15 -2.88 -9.14
N GLY A 83 1.41 -2.60 -10.21
CA GLY A 83 1.89 -2.84 -11.57
C GLY A 83 3.15 -2.03 -11.93
N ALA A 84 3.26 -0.80 -11.42
CA ALA A 84 4.48 0.00 -11.58
C ALA A 84 5.68 -0.61 -10.83
N MET A 85 5.44 -1.23 -9.66
CA MET A 85 6.48 -1.95 -8.91
C MET A 85 6.91 -3.24 -9.63
N GLU A 86 5.96 -4.05 -10.13
CA GLU A 86 6.26 -5.24 -10.91
C GLU A 86 7.10 -4.92 -12.17
N SER A 87 6.83 -3.76 -12.78
CA SER A 87 7.61 -3.23 -13.90
C SER A 87 8.96 -2.61 -13.49
N LYS A 88 9.36 -2.75 -12.22
CA LYS A 88 10.61 -2.21 -11.64
C LYS A 88 10.77 -0.69 -11.76
N ASN A 89 9.64 0.03 -11.83
CA ASN A 89 9.62 1.50 -11.85
C ASN A 89 9.63 2.12 -10.44
N LEU A 90 9.39 1.30 -9.41
CA LEU A 90 9.36 1.66 -8.00
C LEU A 90 10.17 0.65 -7.19
N ASP A 91 10.80 1.11 -6.12
CA ASP A 91 11.48 0.27 -5.12
C ASP A 91 10.59 0.02 -3.90
N VAL A 92 9.78 1.02 -3.53
CA VAL A 92 8.88 1.02 -2.38
C VAL A 92 7.54 1.64 -2.78
N ILE A 93 6.43 1.12 -2.26
CA ILE A 93 5.15 1.82 -2.24
C ILE A 93 4.88 2.26 -0.80
N ALA A 94 4.63 3.56 -0.62
CA ALA A 94 4.20 4.19 0.61
C ALA A 94 2.91 4.98 0.31
N ALA A 95 1.76 4.40 0.65
CA ALA A 95 0.46 4.87 0.18
C ALA A 95 -0.70 4.39 1.08
N GLY A 96 -0.50 4.38 2.42
CA GLY A 96 -1.48 3.82 3.34
C GLY A 96 -1.93 2.41 2.93
N MET A 97 -1.01 1.62 2.38
CA MET A 97 -1.36 0.37 1.71
C MET A 97 -1.56 -0.77 2.70
N THR A 98 -2.78 -1.29 2.75
CA THR A 98 -3.14 -2.46 3.56
C THR A 98 -2.48 -3.72 3.02
N VAL A 99 -1.95 -4.53 3.92
CA VAL A 99 -1.44 -5.86 3.62
C VAL A 99 -2.63 -6.79 3.35
N THR A 100 -2.71 -7.34 2.13
CA THR A 100 -3.67 -8.39 1.75
C THR A 100 -2.95 -9.58 1.16
N ASP A 101 -3.58 -10.76 1.20
CA ASP A 101 -2.97 -11.97 0.63
C ASP A 101 -2.81 -11.85 -0.89
N GLU A 102 -3.78 -11.25 -1.58
CA GLU A 102 -3.68 -10.96 -3.02
C GLU A 102 -2.47 -10.07 -3.33
N ARG A 103 -2.29 -8.98 -2.59
CA ARG A 103 -1.14 -8.07 -2.80
C ARG A 103 0.20 -8.75 -2.50
N LYS A 104 0.24 -9.67 -1.53
CA LYS A 104 1.45 -10.47 -1.23
C LYS A 104 1.88 -11.37 -2.37
N GLU A 105 1.01 -11.70 -3.31
CA GLU A 105 1.40 -12.48 -4.49
C GLU A 105 2.36 -11.68 -5.39
N ALA A 106 2.13 -10.37 -5.54
CA ALA A 106 2.90 -9.48 -6.41
C ALA A 106 4.07 -8.78 -5.72
N VAL A 107 3.94 -8.45 -4.42
CA VAL A 107 4.92 -7.67 -3.67
C VAL A 107 5.29 -8.32 -2.34
N ASP A 108 6.41 -7.93 -1.74
CA ASP A 108 6.70 -8.17 -0.33
C ASP A 108 6.30 -6.95 0.50
N PHE A 109 6.04 -7.14 1.78
CA PHE A 109 5.68 -6.05 2.70
C PHE A 109 6.69 -5.95 3.84
N THR A 110 6.89 -4.75 4.34
CA THR A 110 7.54 -4.52 5.63
C THR A 110 6.66 -5.00 6.78
N ASP A 111 7.14 -4.91 8.00
CA ASP A 111 6.30 -4.98 9.18
C ASP A 111 5.28 -3.83 9.15
N SER A 112 4.08 -4.09 9.67
CA SER A 112 3.04 -3.07 9.71
C SER A 112 3.43 -1.93 10.64
N TYR A 113 3.21 -0.71 10.18
CA TYR A 113 3.55 0.49 10.92
C TYR A 113 2.32 1.21 11.48
N TYR A 114 1.13 0.97 10.93
CA TYR A 114 -0.12 1.61 11.36
C TYR A 114 -1.30 0.64 11.26
N THR A 115 -2.32 0.86 12.10
CA THR A 115 -3.57 0.10 12.05
C THR A 115 -4.73 1.08 11.88
N SER A 116 -5.57 0.85 10.87
CA SER A 116 -6.76 1.61 10.57
C SER A 116 -8.00 0.71 10.54
N ASN A 117 -9.15 1.25 10.15
CA ASN A 117 -10.39 0.54 9.86
C ASN A 117 -11.04 1.17 8.64
N GLN A 118 -12.01 0.49 8.01
CA GLN A 118 -12.88 1.12 7.04
C GLN A 118 -13.99 1.92 7.76
N TYR A 119 -14.24 3.13 7.28
CA TYR A 119 -15.36 3.97 7.73
C TYR A 119 -16.29 4.22 6.55
N ILE A 120 -17.53 4.59 6.87
CA ILE A 120 -18.55 4.93 5.89
C ILE A 120 -18.84 6.43 6.02
N ILE A 121 -18.77 7.15 4.90
CA ILE A 121 -19.20 8.54 4.81
C ILE A 121 -20.58 8.56 4.16
N VAL A 122 -21.53 9.26 4.76
CA VAL A 122 -22.88 9.47 4.24
C VAL A 122 -23.29 10.92 4.38
N LYS A 123 -24.35 11.32 3.68
CA LYS A 123 -24.99 12.63 3.93
C LYS A 123 -25.56 12.67 5.34
N GLU A 124 -25.64 13.85 5.92
CA GLU A 124 -26.09 14.04 7.30
C GLU A 124 -27.52 13.54 7.51
N ASP A 125 -28.41 13.71 6.52
CA ASP A 125 -29.80 13.28 6.52
C ASP A 125 -30.00 11.80 6.15
N SER A 126 -28.94 11.07 5.83
CA SER A 126 -28.98 9.65 5.45
C SER A 126 -29.52 8.78 6.59
N LYS A 127 -30.31 7.77 6.25
CA LYS A 127 -30.84 6.77 7.21
C LYS A 127 -29.86 5.62 7.48
N VAL A 128 -28.77 5.54 6.75
CA VAL A 128 -27.72 4.51 6.94
C VAL A 128 -27.06 4.70 8.31
N LYS A 129 -26.94 3.63 9.08
CA LYS A 129 -26.33 3.61 10.43
C LYS A 129 -25.20 2.59 10.58
N LYS A 130 -25.14 1.58 9.72
CA LYS A 130 -24.17 0.47 9.75
C LYS A 130 -23.94 -0.06 8.34
N ILE A 131 -22.91 -0.89 8.17
CA ILE A 131 -22.51 -1.43 6.87
C ILE A 131 -23.63 -2.22 6.17
N SER A 132 -24.40 -3.04 6.90
CA SER A 132 -25.50 -3.82 6.32
C SER A 132 -26.68 -2.98 5.80
N ASP A 133 -26.75 -1.69 6.15
CA ASP A 133 -27.76 -0.78 5.59
C ASP A 133 -27.38 -0.32 4.16
N LEU A 134 -26.21 -0.72 3.68
CA LEU A 134 -25.72 -0.44 2.34
C LEU A 134 -26.12 -1.48 1.29
N ASP A 135 -26.79 -2.56 1.70
CA ASP A 135 -27.30 -3.57 0.78
C ASP A 135 -28.18 -2.92 -0.30
N GLY A 136 -27.89 -3.24 -1.57
CA GLY A 136 -28.59 -2.70 -2.73
C GLY A 136 -28.35 -1.21 -3.04
N LYS A 137 -27.52 -0.51 -2.27
CA LYS A 137 -27.24 0.92 -2.45
C LYS A 137 -26.11 1.19 -3.43
N THR A 138 -25.99 2.44 -3.84
CA THR A 138 -24.88 2.91 -4.66
C THR A 138 -23.74 3.38 -3.74
N ILE A 139 -22.59 2.73 -3.81
CA ILE A 139 -21.42 3.01 -2.99
C ILE A 139 -20.30 3.54 -3.87
N ALA A 140 -19.77 4.71 -3.54
CA ALA A 140 -18.59 5.26 -4.18
C ALA A 140 -17.32 4.85 -3.42
N VAL A 141 -16.28 4.49 -4.14
CA VAL A 141 -15.00 4.03 -3.59
C VAL A 141 -13.83 4.55 -4.41
N GLN A 142 -12.64 4.55 -3.82
CA GLN A 142 -11.42 4.67 -4.60
C GLN A 142 -11.03 3.31 -5.17
N GLU A 143 -10.80 3.24 -6.48
CA GLU A 143 -10.54 2.00 -7.21
C GLU A 143 -9.29 1.26 -6.71
N GLY A 144 -9.42 -0.04 -6.47
CA GLY A 144 -8.32 -0.94 -6.08
C GLY A 144 -7.94 -0.86 -4.59
N THR A 145 -8.71 -0.15 -3.76
CA THR A 145 -8.52 -0.12 -2.30
C THR A 145 -9.26 -1.26 -1.62
N THR A 146 -8.99 -1.49 -0.34
CA THR A 146 -9.77 -2.43 0.49
C THR A 146 -11.21 -1.96 0.67
N GLY A 147 -11.47 -0.65 0.66
CA GLY A 147 -12.83 -0.09 0.62
C GLY A 147 -13.61 -0.49 -0.65
N ASP A 148 -12.92 -0.61 -1.79
CA ASP A 148 -13.51 -1.13 -3.03
C ASP A 148 -13.86 -2.63 -2.89
N LEU A 149 -12.98 -3.44 -2.29
CA LEU A 149 -13.25 -4.85 -2.04
C LEU A 149 -14.48 -5.02 -1.12
N VAL A 150 -14.53 -4.26 -0.01
CA VAL A 150 -15.67 -4.28 0.92
C VAL A 150 -16.98 -3.91 0.21
N ALA A 151 -16.99 -2.84 -0.59
CA ALA A 151 -18.17 -2.41 -1.34
C ALA A 151 -18.59 -3.42 -2.42
N SER A 152 -17.64 -4.19 -2.97
CA SER A 152 -17.88 -5.21 -3.99
C SER A 152 -18.41 -6.52 -3.43
N GLY A 153 -18.58 -6.64 -2.09
CA GLY A 153 -19.11 -7.82 -1.43
C GLY A 153 -18.04 -8.81 -0.99
N ASP A 154 -16.77 -8.51 -1.20
CA ASP A 154 -15.70 -9.28 -0.58
C ASP A 154 -15.84 -9.14 0.95
N TYR A 155 -15.48 -10.19 1.69
CA TYR A 155 -15.66 -10.27 3.15
C TYR A 155 -17.13 -10.36 3.63
N ASP A 156 -18.09 -10.71 2.76
CA ASP A 156 -19.53 -10.82 3.08
C ASP A 156 -20.15 -9.55 3.75
N SER A 157 -19.57 -8.40 3.46
CA SER A 157 -19.89 -7.15 4.20
C SER A 157 -21.09 -6.38 3.63
N VAL A 158 -21.26 -6.37 2.31
CA VAL A 158 -22.35 -5.69 1.60
C VAL A 158 -22.87 -6.58 0.48
N LYS A 159 -24.21 -6.59 0.28
CA LYS A 159 -24.85 -7.40 -0.76
C LYS A 159 -25.49 -6.51 -1.82
N ASP A 160 -25.37 -6.93 -3.08
CA ASP A 160 -26.07 -6.33 -4.24
C ASP A 160 -25.83 -4.83 -4.40
N ALA A 161 -24.71 -4.31 -3.89
CA ALA A 161 -24.37 -2.89 -4.03
C ALA A 161 -23.98 -2.53 -5.47
N LYS A 162 -24.32 -1.29 -5.88
CA LYS A 162 -23.81 -0.69 -7.12
C LYS A 162 -22.54 0.07 -6.79
N VAL A 163 -21.38 -0.47 -7.17
CA VAL A 163 -20.08 0.13 -6.86
C VAL A 163 -19.67 1.12 -7.94
N LYS A 164 -19.47 2.39 -7.54
CA LYS A 164 -18.91 3.46 -8.38
C LYS A 164 -17.45 3.68 -8.02
N ARG A 165 -16.55 3.38 -8.95
CA ARG A 165 -15.11 3.47 -8.75
C ARG A 165 -14.56 4.80 -9.24
N PHE A 166 -13.78 5.45 -8.41
CA PHE A 166 -13.10 6.71 -8.71
C PHE A 166 -11.59 6.55 -8.58
N LYS A 167 -10.83 7.31 -9.34
CA LYS A 167 -9.36 7.31 -9.25
C LYS A 167 -8.85 7.91 -7.93
N LYS A 168 -9.64 8.82 -7.34
CA LYS A 168 -9.34 9.58 -6.13
C LYS A 168 -10.45 9.45 -5.11
N GLY A 169 -10.09 9.33 -3.83
CA GLY A 169 -11.08 9.31 -2.74
C GLY A 169 -11.91 10.60 -2.68
N VAL A 170 -11.30 11.76 -2.94
CA VAL A 170 -12.03 13.05 -2.97
C VAL A 170 -13.13 13.07 -4.04
N ASP A 171 -12.93 12.47 -5.20
CA ASP A 171 -13.94 12.42 -6.26
C ASP A 171 -15.13 11.54 -5.85
N ALA A 172 -14.90 10.44 -5.12
CA ALA A 172 -15.96 9.63 -4.53
C ALA A 172 -16.79 10.43 -3.51
N VAL A 173 -16.15 11.23 -2.66
CA VAL A 173 -16.82 12.11 -1.70
C VAL A 173 -17.62 13.19 -2.43
N MET A 174 -17.10 13.77 -3.49
CA MET A 174 -17.82 14.79 -4.27
C MET A 174 -19.03 14.19 -5.01
N ASP A 175 -18.95 12.94 -5.48
CA ASP A 175 -20.11 12.22 -6.06
C ASP A 175 -21.22 12.00 -5.02
N LEU A 176 -20.84 11.60 -3.78
CA LEU A 176 -21.78 11.50 -2.66
C LEU A 176 -22.47 12.84 -2.36
N LYS A 177 -21.71 13.93 -2.27
CA LYS A 177 -22.27 15.28 -2.03
C LYS A 177 -23.29 15.68 -3.08
N LYS A 178 -23.04 15.38 -4.35
CA LYS A 178 -23.95 15.66 -5.47
C LYS A 178 -25.15 14.71 -5.54
N GLY A 179 -25.20 13.66 -4.69
CA GLY A 179 -26.26 12.66 -4.70
C GLY A 179 -26.12 11.60 -5.78
N GLY A 180 -24.92 11.42 -6.30
CA GLY A 180 -24.62 10.38 -7.27
C GLY A 180 -24.39 9.01 -6.65
N SER A 181 -24.13 8.96 -5.34
CA SER A 181 -24.03 7.75 -4.52
C SER A 181 -24.72 7.95 -3.18
N ASP A 182 -24.96 6.85 -2.45
CA ASP A 182 -25.60 6.84 -1.12
C ASP A 182 -24.54 6.90 0.00
N ALA A 183 -23.34 6.37 -0.26
CA ALA A 183 -22.24 6.29 0.69
C ALA A 183 -20.87 6.28 0.00
N VAL A 184 -19.83 6.58 0.78
CA VAL A 184 -18.44 6.29 0.44
C VAL A 184 -17.88 5.34 1.49
N ILE A 185 -17.13 4.30 1.06
CA ILE A 185 -16.34 3.46 1.97
C ILE A 185 -14.87 3.81 1.76
N ILE A 186 -14.19 4.19 2.84
CA ILE A 186 -12.79 4.58 2.83
C ILE A 186 -12.21 4.48 4.25
N ASP A 187 -10.89 4.41 4.36
CA ASP A 187 -10.19 4.29 5.63
C ASP A 187 -10.46 5.44 6.60
N ALA A 188 -10.37 5.14 7.90
CA ALA A 188 -10.85 5.99 9.00
C ALA A 188 -10.26 7.41 9.00
N ASN A 189 -8.93 7.55 8.85
CA ASN A 189 -8.29 8.86 8.91
C ASN A 189 -8.66 9.75 7.71
N PRO A 190 -8.53 9.28 6.45
CA PRO A 190 -9.02 10.03 5.30
C PRO A 190 -10.51 10.36 5.37
N ALA A 191 -11.33 9.41 5.85
CA ALA A 191 -12.75 9.67 6.03
C ALA A 191 -13.01 10.85 6.98
N GLN A 192 -12.27 10.93 8.09
CA GLN A 192 -12.37 12.02 9.06
C GLN A 192 -11.96 13.35 8.42
N GLU A 193 -10.84 13.39 7.70
CA GLU A 193 -10.38 14.61 7.02
C GLU A 193 -11.38 15.07 5.93
N PHE A 194 -11.94 14.14 5.16
CA PHE A 194 -12.94 14.48 4.15
C PHE A 194 -14.24 15.02 4.77
N VAL A 195 -14.73 14.45 5.86
CA VAL A 195 -15.94 14.95 6.53
C VAL A 195 -15.67 16.31 7.18
N LYS A 196 -14.51 16.51 7.81
CA LYS A 196 -14.09 17.81 8.37
C LYS A 196 -14.04 18.91 7.31
N ALA A 197 -13.59 18.59 6.10
CA ALA A 197 -13.49 19.53 4.99
C ALA A 197 -14.81 19.75 4.21
N ASN A 198 -15.86 18.96 4.51
CA ASN A 198 -17.10 18.95 3.74
C ASN A 198 -18.34 18.96 4.63
N GLU A 199 -18.97 20.12 4.77
CA GLU A 199 -20.24 20.25 5.47
C GLU A 199 -21.35 19.36 4.86
N GLY A 200 -22.30 18.94 5.69
CA GLY A 200 -23.45 18.10 5.30
C GLY A 200 -23.12 16.61 5.13
N LEU A 201 -21.93 16.20 5.55
CA LEU A 201 -21.51 14.80 5.62
C LEU A 201 -21.27 14.37 7.06
N ARG A 202 -21.48 13.09 7.34
CA ARG A 202 -21.16 12.46 8.62
C ARG A 202 -20.51 11.12 8.46
N LEU A 203 -19.81 10.68 9.51
CA LEU A 203 -19.14 9.39 9.60
C LEU A 203 -20.02 8.35 10.27
N ILE A 204 -19.92 7.12 9.77
CA ILE A 204 -20.30 5.92 10.48
C ILE A 204 -19.02 5.14 10.73
N LYS A 205 -18.66 4.99 11.99
CA LYS A 205 -17.45 4.29 12.42
C LYS A 205 -17.73 2.80 12.41
N ASP A 206 -17.37 2.13 11.32
CA ASP A 206 -17.36 0.69 11.25
C ASP A 206 -15.98 0.18 11.70
N GLN A 207 -15.97 -0.73 12.66
CA GLN A 207 -14.75 -1.33 13.20
C GLN A 207 -14.66 -2.84 12.86
N SER A 208 -15.46 -3.30 11.92
CA SER A 208 -15.51 -4.72 11.52
C SER A 208 -14.27 -5.14 10.75
N SER A 209 -13.62 -4.22 10.02
CA SER A 209 -12.38 -4.47 9.30
C SER A 209 -11.18 -3.80 9.98
N LYS A 210 -10.05 -4.51 10.01
CA LYS A 210 -8.76 -3.95 10.44
C LYS A 210 -7.84 -3.84 9.25
N GLU A 211 -7.34 -2.63 9.03
CA GLU A 211 -6.39 -2.32 7.97
C GLU A 211 -4.99 -2.23 8.56
N TYR A 212 -4.09 -3.11 8.15
CA TYR A 212 -2.68 -3.11 8.59
C TYR A 212 -1.82 -2.49 7.48
N TYR A 213 -1.41 -1.23 7.65
CA TYR A 213 -0.58 -0.56 6.68
C TYR A 213 0.87 -0.99 6.80
N ALA A 214 1.47 -1.29 5.65
CA ALA A 214 2.90 -1.57 5.52
C ALA A 214 3.43 -0.99 4.21
N PHE A 215 4.73 -0.75 4.15
CA PHE A 215 5.37 -0.39 2.88
C PHE A 215 5.51 -1.64 2.03
N ALA A 216 5.06 -1.55 0.76
CA ALA A 216 5.30 -2.62 -0.18
C ALA A 216 6.68 -2.48 -0.82
N ILE A 217 7.34 -3.60 -1.02
CA ILE A 217 8.71 -3.71 -1.54
C ILE A 217 8.68 -4.62 -2.77
N GLN A 218 9.55 -4.38 -3.74
CA GLN A 218 9.69 -5.30 -4.88
C GLN A 218 9.83 -6.74 -4.40
N LYS A 219 9.08 -7.65 -5.04
CA LYS A 219 9.09 -9.07 -4.70
C LYS A 219 10.51 -9.63 -4.71
N GLY A 220 10.93 -10.21 -3.60
CA GLY A 220 12.25 -10.83 -3.43
C GLY A 220 13.37 -9.87 -2.99
N ASN A 221 13.16 -8.55 -2.92
CA ASN A 221 14.18 -7.63 -2.40
C ASN A 221 14.23 -7.66 -0.87
N LYS A 222 14.73 -8.76 -0.33
CA LYS A 222 14.82 -8.99 1.12
C LYS A 222 15.80 -8.07 1.82
N LYS A 223 16.83 -7.59 1.12
CA LYS A 223 17.80 -6.63 1.71
C LYS A 223 17.13 -5.30 2.02
N LEU A 224 16.39 -4.73 1.06
CA LEU A 224 15.67 -3.47 1.26
C LEU A 224 14.59 -3.63 2.33
N GLN A 225 13.81 -4.73 2.29
CA GLN A 225 12.78 -5.05 3.28
C GLN A 225 13.37 -5.06 4.72
N LYS A 226 14.44 -5.82 4.94
CA LYS A 226 15.11 -5.91 6.25
C LYS A 226 15.67 -4.56 6.71
N ALA A 227 16.25 -3.78 5.79
CA ALA A 227 16.78 -2.46 6.09
C ALA A 227 15.68 -1.50 6.54
N ILE A 228 14.55 -1.44 5.82
CA ILE A 228 13.43 -0.58 6.18
C ILE A 228 12.81 -1.02 7.52
N ASN A 229 12.60 -2.31 7.75
CA ASN A 229 12.10 -2.80 9.03
C ASN A 229 13.01 -2.42 10.21
N LYS A 230 14.33 -2.55 10.03
CA LYS A 230 15.31 -2.16 11.05
C LYS A 230 15.19 -0.67 11.38
N GLU A 231 15.04 0.20 10.38
CA GLU A 231 14.92 1.63 10.62
C GLU A 231 13.55 2.01 11.21
N LEU A 232 12.46 1.34 10.81
CA LEU A 232 11.14 1.50 11.46
C LEU A 232 11.21 1.15 12.96
N GLU A 233 11.87 0.05 13.30
CA GLU A 233 12.07 -0.35 14.69
C GLU A 233 12.95 0.66 15.45
N ALA A 234 14.03 1.14 14.84
CA ALA A 234 14.90 2.16 15.42
C ALA A 234 14.14 3.47 15.67
N MET A 235 13.32 3.93 14.72
CA MET A 235 12.49 5.13 14.85
C MET A 235 11.44 5.00 15.96
N LYS A 236 10.87 3.82 16.17
CA LYS A 236 9.97 3.54 17.30
C LYS A 236 10.72 3.60 18.64
N LYS A 237 11.92 3.07 18.70
CA LYS A 237 12.75 3.05 19.92
C LYS A 237 13.28 4.44 20.32
N ASP A 238 13.67 5.27 19.36
CA ASP A 238 14.24 6.60 19.65
C ASP A 238 13.18 7.72 19.71
N GLY A 239 11.90 7.38 19.53
CA GLY A 239 10.77 8.31 19.61
C GLY A 239 10.57 9.16 18.36
N THR A 240 11.33 8.95 17.27
CA THR A 240 11.15 9.68 16.01
C THR A 240 9.80 9.33 15.38
N PHE A 241 9.40 8.06 15.43
CA PHE A 241 8.11 7.60 14.92
C PHE A 241 6.94 8.29 15.63
N ASP A 242 6.97 8.35 16.97
CA ASP A 242 5.92 9.00 17.77
C ASP A 242 5.84 10.51 17.50
N LYS A 243 6.97 11.17 17.22
CA LYS A 243 6.97 12.58 16.81
C LYS A 243 6.27 12.77 15.47
N LEU A 244 6.46 11.85 14.52
CA LEU A 244 5.78 11.90 13.23
C LEU A 244 4.28 11.60 13.36
N ILE A 245 3.89 10.62 14.19
CA ILE A 245 2.47 10.38 14.53
C ILE A 245 1.82 11.66 15.04
N LYS A 246 2.40 12.31 16.06
CA LYS A 246 1.85 13.53 16.65
C LYS A 246 1.79 14.71 15.68
N LYS A 247 2.64 14.73 14.66
CA LYS A 247 2.68 15.81 13.68
C LYS A 247 1.59 15.67 12.63
N TYR A 248 1.30 14.45 12.20
CA TYR A 248 0.46 14.22 11.03
C TYR A 248 -0.89 13.56 11.35
N ILE A 249 -0.94 12.70 12.36
CA ILE A 249 -2.11 11.90 12.75
C ILE A 249 -2.68 12.34 14.10
#